data_0b9982cd88835d9fc4bc552664262824
#
_entry.id   0b9982cd88835d9fc4bc552664262824
#
_cell.length_a   1.000
_cell.length_b   1.000
_cell.length_c   1.000
_cell.angle_alpha   90.00
_cell.angle_beta   90.00
_cell.angle_gamma   90.00
#
_symmetry.space_group_name_H-M   'P 1'
#
loop_
_entity.id
_entity.type
_entity.pdbx_description
1 polymer ?
#
loop_
_entity_poly.entity_id
_entity_poly.type
_entity_poly.pdbx_seq_one_letter_code
_entity_poly.pdbx_strand_id
1 'polypeptide(L)'
;MTKKERVLAVMKKEQVDMIPAGFWFHYKSDYTVQQMIDEHMKLFRTTDMDIIKIMQDYLYPISGKITCADDWYHIQVKGTDSEEFAKMAEIIRGIRKEAGKDVLIFQTMFGPFKAASMTFGDDVLMKYSKEAPEAVAAGVKIIADALEEWTKGYLEAGADGIYY
;
A
#
# COMPACT_ATOMS: atom_id res chain seq x y z
N MET A 1 -9.20 27.04 4.74
CA MET A 1 -9.06 25.70 5.34
C MET A 1 -7.65 25.18 5.09
N THR A 2 -7.05 24.45 6.02
CA THR A 2 -5.83 23.66 5.73
C THR A 2 -6.18 22.51 4.78
N LYS A 3 -5.16 21.92 4.16
CA LYS A 3 -5.34 20.75 3.28
C LYS A 3 -6.05 19.59 4.03
N LYS A 4 -5.60 19.32 5.24
CA LYS A 4 -6.19 18.29 6.11
C LYS A 4 -7.64 18.58 6.48
N GLU A 5 -7.94 19.80 6.91
CA GLU A 5 -9.32 20.22 7.25
C GLU A 5 -10.26 20.05 6.04
N ARG A 6 -9.81 20.45 4.84
CA ARG A 6 -10.60 20.34 3.62
C ARG A 6 -10.94 18.90 3.31
N VAL A 7 -9.98 17.99 3.35
CA VAL A 7 -10.21 16.55 3.09
C VAL A 7 -11.14 15.95 4.14
N LEU A 8 -10.91 16.25 5.44
CA LEU A 8 -11.77 15.75 6.51
C LEU A 8 -13.20 16.29 6.43
N ALA A 9 -13.39 17.55 6.01
CA ALA A 9 -14.72 18.13 5.79
C ALA A 9 -15.47 17.40 4.67
N VAL A 10 -14.81 17.12 3.55
CA VAL A 10 -15.42 16.34 2.45
C VAL A 10 -15.81 14.93 2.93
N MET A 11 -14.95 14.25 3.69
CA MET A 11 -15.28 12.93 4.26
C MET A 11 -16.52 12.97 5.17
N LYS A 12 -16.76 14.11 5.83
CA LYS A 12 -17.96 14.35 6.66
C LYS A 12 -19.15 14.91 5.87
N LYS A 13 -19.01 15.12 4.56
CA LYS A 13 -20.03 15.75 3.67
C LYS A 13 -20.33 17.21 4.07
N GLU A 14 -19.34 17.91 4.62
CA GLU A 14 -19.41 19.33 4.97
C GLU A 14 -18.98 20.21 3.78
N GLN A 15 -19.33 21.49 3.83
CA GLN A 15 -18.90 22.45 2.80
C GLN A 15 -17.41 22.73 2.89
N VAL A 16 -16.78 22.91 1.74
CA VAL A 16 -15.36 23.20 1.60
C VAL A 16 -15.13 24.42 0.73
N ASP A 17 -13.99 25.05 0.89
CA ASP A 17 -13.56 26.21 0.10
C ASP A 17 -13.22 25.83 -1.36
N MET A 18 -12.73 24.59 -1.59
CA MET A 18 -12.46 24.03 -2.91
C MET A 18 -12.51 22.50 -2.84
N ILE A 19 -12.70 21.84 -3.97
CA ILE A 19 -12.66 20.38 -4.06
C ILE A 19 -11.22 19.90 -3.83
N PRO A 20 -10.97 19.05 -2.82
CA PRO A 20 -9.63 18.52 -2.60
C PRO A 20 -9.20 17.58 -3.74
N ALA A 21 -7.92 17.66 -4.08
CA ALA A 21 -7.32 16.84 -5.12
C ALA A 21 -6.08 16.10 -4.62
N GLY A 22 -5.82 14.95 -5.20
CA GLY A 22 -4.63 14.17 -4.95
C GLY A 22 -4.18 13.45 -6.22
N PHE A 23 -2.88 13.41 -6.43
CA PHE A 23 -2.25 12.74 -7.57
C PHE A 23 -1.18 11.80 -7.05
N TRP A 24 -0.83 10.80 -7.87
CA TRP A 24 0.25 9.87 -7.56
C TRP A 24 0.97 9.48 -8.83
N PHE A 25 2.21 9.03 -8.67
CA PHE A 25 3.00 8.39 -9.70
C PHE A 25 3.58 7.08 -9.18
N HIS A 26 3.92 6.19 -10.09
CA HIS A 26 4.80 5.07 -9.82
C HIS A 26 6.24 5.52 -10.01
N TYR A 27 7.07 5.23 -9.02
CA TYR A 27 8.49 5.49 -9.06
C TYR A 27 9.26 4.20 -9.34
N LYS A 28 10.51 4.33 -9.74
CA LYS A 28 11.35 3.17 -10.02
C LYS A 28 11.68 2.43 -8.71
N SER A 29 11.58 1.11 -8.76
CA SER A 29 11.88 0.24 -7.60
C SER A 29 13.36 0.22 -7.20
N ASP A 30 14.26 0.75 -8.05
CA ASP A 30 15.70 0.91 -7.77
C ASP A 30 16.05 2.25 -7.10
N TYR A 31 15.06 3.12 -6.88
CA TYR A 31 15.28 4.36 -6.14
C TYR A 31 15.64 4.06 -4.67
N THR A 32 16.55 4.86 -4.15
CA THR A 32 16.83 4.85 -2.70
C THR A 32 15.63 5.40 -1.92
N VAL A 33 15.57 5.09 -0.65
CA VAL A 33 14.55 5.64 0.26
C VAL A 33 14.50 7.16 0.19
N GLN A 34 15.68 7.83 0.19
CA GLN A 34 15.73 9.28 0.10
C GLN A 34 15.21 9.81 -1.24
N GLN A 35 15.55 9.17 -2.36
CA GLN A 35 15.00 9.55 -3.67
C GLN A 35 13.48 9.41 -3.73
N MET A 36 12.93 8.35 -3.13
CA MET A 36 11.48 8.16 -3.02
C MET A 36 10.82 9.29 -2.21
N ILE A 37 11.41 9.67 -1.08
CA ILE A 37 10.92 10.79 -0.26
C ILE A 37 10.98 12.10 -1.08
N ASP A 38 12.11 12.39 -1.69
CA ASP A 38 12.33 13.63 -2.45
C ASP A 38 11.32 13.78 -3.61
N GLU A 39 11.09 12.72 -4.38
CA GLU A 39 10.17 12.74 -5.51
C GLU A 39 8.70 12.87 -5.07
N HIS A 40 8.27 12.21 -3.99
CA HIS A 40 6.93 12.41 -3.43
C HIS A 40 6.74 13.85 -2.95
N MET A 41 7.73 14.40 -2.24
CA MET A 41 7.65 15.77 -1.73
C MET A 41 7.73 16.81 -2.85
N LYS A 42 8.50 16.55 -3.89
CA LYS A 42 8.55 17.38 -5.09
C LYS A 42 7.19 17.41 -5.81
N LEU A 43 6.58 16.23 -6.01
CA LEU A 43 5.24 16.13 -6.59
C LEU A 43 4.22 16.91 -5.75
N PHE A 44 4.20 16.68 -4.43
CA PHE A 44 3.30 17.36 -3.50
C PHE A 44 3.42 18.89 -3.58
N ARG A 45 4.65 19.41 -3.56
CA ARG A 45 4.91 20.86 -3.61
C ARG A 45 4.58 21.48 -4.98
N THR A 46 4.86 20.73 -6.07
CA THR A 46 4.65 21.25 -7.44
C THR A 46 3.18 21.29 -7.81
N THR A 47 2.39 20.32 -7.35
CA THR A 47 0.95 20.24 -7.69
C THR A 47 0.05 20.93 -6.68
N ASP A 48 0.59 21.30 -5.52
CA ASP A 48 -0.16 21.85 -4.39
C ASP A 48 -1.37 21.00 -3.95
N MET A 49 -1.30 19.69 -4.16
CA MET A 49 -2.38 18.75 -3.85
C MET A 49 -2.69 18.67 -2.36
N ASP A 50 -3.90 18.21 -2.02
CA ASP A 50 -4.42 18.19 -0.65
C ASP A 50 -4.05 16.96 0.16
N ILE A 51 -3.68 15.88 -0.51
CA ILE A 51 -3.27 14.60 0.10
C ILE A 51 -1.97 14.10 -0.53
N ILE A 52 -1.20 13.37 0.23
CA ILE A 52 -0.07 12.61 -0.30
C ILE A 52 -0.49 11.14 -0.36
N LYS A 53 -0.50 10.57 -1.56
CA LYS A 53 -0.76 9.16 -1.79
C LYS A 53 0.54 8.47 -2.18
N ILE A 54 1.02 7.58 -1.31
CA ILE A 54 2.23 6.79 -1.52
C ILE A 54 1.83 5.48 -2.19
N MET A 55 2.47 5.14 -3.31
CA MET A 55 2.20 3.88 -4.01
C MET A 55 3.01 2.73 -3.41
N GLN A 56 2.47 1.52 -3.50
CA GLN A 56 3.17 0.29 -3.17
C GLN A 56 4.00 -0.12 -4.38
N ASP A 57 5.20 0.46 -4.53
CA ASP A 57 6.09 0.21 -5.66
C ASP A 57 7.03 -0.98 -5.45
N TYR A 58 7.10 -1.54 -4.24
CA TYR A 58 7.78 -2.79 -3.95
C TYR A 58 6.77 -3.95 -3.90
N LEU A 59 7.15 -5.08 -4.50
CA LEU A 59 6.34 -6.30 -4.41
C LEU A 59 6.29 -6.80 -2.97
N TYR A 60 5.16 -7.38 -2.57
CA TYR A 60 5.10 -8.07 -1.29
C TYR A 60 6.02 -9.30 -1.31
N PRO A 61 6.73 -9.58 -0.22
CA PRO A 61 7.63 -10.72 -0.12
C PRO A 61 6.84 -12.03 0.10
N ILE A 62 6.03 -12.38 -0.88
CA ILE A 62 5.26 -13.62 -0.94
C ILE A 62 6.09 -14.64 -1.70
N SER A 63 6.25 -15.82 -1.12
CA SER A 63 7.03 -16.91 -1.71
C SER A 63 6.26 -18.22 -1.69
N GLY A 64 6.67 -19.11 -2.59
CA GLY A 64 6.05 -20.40 -2.86
C GLY A 64 5.95 -20.62 -4.36
N LYS A 65 5.64 -21.85 -4.75
CA LYS A 65 5.36 -22.22 -6.14
C LYS A 65 4.04 -22.97 -6.17
N ILE A 66 3.13 -22.50 -6.98
CA ILE A 66 1.81 -23.12 -7.13
C ILE A 66 1.84 -24.06 -8.34
N THR A 67 1.88 -25.35 -8.08
CA THR A 67 1.84 -26.43 -9.08
C THR A 67 0.63 -27.34 -8.92
N CYS A 68 0.08 -27.41 -7.72
CA CYS A 68 -1.15 -28.12 -7.39
C CYS A 68 -1.98 -27.33 -6.36
N ALA A 69 -3.19 -27.78 -6.07
CA ALA A 69 -4.09 -27.11 -5.14
C ALA A 69 -3.53 -27.05 -3.71
N ASP A 70 -2.81 -28.08 -3.28
CA ASP A 70 -2.25 -28.19 -1.94
C ASP A 70 -1.19 -27.12 -1.66
N ASP A 71 -0.48 -26.65 -2.68
CA ASP A 71 0.56 -25.63 -2.56
C ASP A 71 0.02 -24.31 -1.97
N TRP A 72 -1.27 -24.00 -2.16
CA TRP A 72 -1.90 -22.80 -1.63
C TRP A 72 -1.90 -22.74 -0.09
N TYR A 73 -1.91 -23.89 0.59
CA TYR A 73 -1.84 -23.94 2.06
C TYR A 73 -0.43 -23.69 2.60
N HIS A 74 0.59 -23.69 1.74
CA HIS A 74 2.00 -23.68 2.12
C HIS A 74 2.76 -22.44 1.64
N ILE A 75 2.07 -21.45 1.07
CA ILE A 75 2.68 -20.17 0.72
C ILE A 75 3.21 -19.47 1.97
N GLN A 76 4.24 -18.68 1.80
CA GLN A 76 4.85 -17.92 2.87
C GLN A 76 4.83 -16.44 2.56
N VAL A 77 4.57 -15.62 3.54
CA VAL A 77 4.63 -14.15 3.44
C VAL A 77 5.50 -13.64 4.58
N LYS A 78 6.51 -12.84 4.25
CA LYS A 78 7.28 -12.15 5.29
C LYS A 78 6.45 -11.00 5.86
N GLY A 79 6.50 -10.85 7.16
CA GLY A 79 5.82 -9.80 7.90
C GLY A 79 6.55 -8.46 7.89
N THR A 80 6.39 -7.72 8.98
CA THR A 80 7.00 -6.40 9.19
C THR A 80 8.52 -6.44 9.43
N ASP A 81 9.11 -7.61 9.52
CA ASP A 81 10.55 -7.86 9.58
C ASP A 81 11.22 -7.90 8.19
N SER A 82 10.44 -7.78 7.12
CA SER A 82 10.97 -7.78 5.76
C SER A 82 11.63 -6.46 5.36
N GLU A 83 12.60 -6.55 4.45
CA GLU A 83 13.31 -5.37 3.92
C GLU A 83 12.35 -4.44 3.16
N GLU A 84 11.40 -5.00 2.42
CA GLU A 84 10.40 -4.28 1.64
C GLU A 84 9.49 -3.45 2.56
N PHE A 85 9.04 -4.04 3.67
CA PHE A 85 8.28 -3.30 4.67
C PHE A 85 9.12 -2.19 5.31
N ALA A 86 10.34 -2.50 5.73
CA ALA A 86 11.23 -1.54 6.38
C ALA A 86 11.49 -0.31 5.51
N LYS A 87 11.76 -0.52 4.21
CA LYS A 87 11.92 0.57 3.22
C LYS A 87 10.67 1.44 3.11
N MET A 88 9.49 0.84 2.96
CA MET A 88 8.25 1.59 2.85
C MET A 88 7.93 2.36 4.14
N ALA A 89 8.12 1.75 5.29
CA ALA A 89 7.92 2.43 6.57
C ALA A 89 8.88 3.62 6.76
N GLU A 90 10.12 3.51 6.28
CA GLU A 90 11.08 4.61 6.30
C GLU A 90 10.67 5.74 5.35
N ILE A 91 10.19 5.42 4.15
CA ILE A 91 9.64 6.41 3.21
C ILE A 91 8.46 7.15 3.84
N ILE A 92 7.52 6.45 4.47
CA ILE A 92 6.37 7.05 5.15
C ILE A 92 6.83 8.02 6.25
N ARG A 93 7.78 7.59 7.10
CA ARG A 93 8.33 8.45 8.16
C ARG A 93 9.02 9.69 7.61
N GLY A 94 9.80 9.54 6.55
CA GLY A 94 10.48 10.66 5.88
C GLY A 94 9.50 11.67 5.29
N ILE A 95 8.50 11.21 4.57
CA ILE A 95 7.45 12.05 4.00
C ILE A 95 6.66 12.75 5.12
N ARG A 96 6.29 12.04 6.19
CA ARG A 96 5.59 12.64 7.34
C ARG A 96 6.42 13.73 8.00
N LYS A 97 7.70 13.50 8.17
CA LYS A 97 8.63 14.48 8.76
C LYS A 97 8.68 15.78 7.94
N GLU A 98 8.70 15.68 6.62
CA GLU A 98 8.78 16.84 5.71
C GLU A 98 7.43 17.52 5.46
N ALA A 99 6.37 16.74 5.32
CA ALA A 99 5.02 17.27 5.04
C ALA A 99 4.34 17.90 6.27
N GLY A 100 4.76 17.51 7.47
CA GLY A 100 4.17 18.03 8.71
C GLY A 100 2.81 17.38 9.02
N LYS A 101 1.98 18.09 9.82
CA LYS A 101 0.71 17.56 10.36
C LYS A 101 -0.54 18.00 9.59
N ASP A 102 -0.41 19.00 8.72
CA ASP A 102 -1.55 19.66 8.07
C ASP A 102 -1.90 19.07 6.70
N VAL A 103 -1.37 17.90 6.40
CA VAL A 103 -1.69 17.09 5.21
C VAL A 103 -1.92 15.62 5.60
N LEU A 104 -2.88 14.98 4.94
CA LEU A 104 -3.12 13.54 5.11
C LEU A 104 -2.21 12.74 4.18
N ILE A 105 -1.63 11.67 4.71
CA ILE A 105 -0.79 10.72 3.99
C ILE A 105 -1.51 9.38 3.94
N PHE A 106 -1.77 8.89 2.73
CA PHE A 106 -2.35 7.57 2.50
C PHE A 106 -1.31 6.64 1.87
N GLN A 107 -1.08 5.50 2.50
CA GLN A 107 -0.31 4.42 1.89
C GLN A 107 -1.22 3.57 1.03
N THR A 108 -0.88 3.37 -0.23
CA THR A 108 -1.59 2.41 -1.09
C THR A 108 -1.16 1.00 -0.75
N MET A 109 -2.12 0.10 -0.64
CA MET A 109 -1.89 -1.33 -0.51
C MET A 109 -2.77 -2.08 -1.51
N PHE A 110 -2.26 -3.17 -2.06
CA PHE A 110 -3.08 -4.08 -2.86
C PHE A 110 -3.75 -5.09 -1.94
N GLY A 111 -5.02 -5.38 -2.21
CA GLY A 111 -5.74 -6.42 -1.47
C GLY A 111 -5.09 -7.81 -1.67
N PRO A 112 -5.36 -8.76 -0.77
CA PRO A 112 -4.66 -10.05 -0.73
C PRO A 112 -4.86 -10.88 -2.01
N PHE A 113 -6.01 -10.81 -2.65
CA PHE A 113 -6.27 -11.49 -3.91
C PHE A 113 -5.43 -10.88 -5.05
N LYS A 114 -5.30 -9.55 -5.11
CA LYS A 114 -4.43 -8.88 -6.07
C LYS A 114 -2.96 -9.17 -5.81
N ALA A 115 -2.55 -9.22 -4.56
CA ALA A 115 -1.18 -9.60 -4.18
C ALA A 115 -0.85 -11.04 -4.63
N ALA A 116 -1.78 -11.99 -4.45
CA ALA A 116 -1.66 -13.34 -4.98
C ALA A 116 -1.53 -13.38 -6.51
N SER A 117 -2.37 -12.60 -7.21
CA SER A 117 -2.33 -12.45 -8.67
C SER A 117 -0.96 -11.93 -9.17
N MET A 118 -0.45 -10.89 -8.52
CA MET A 118 0.85 -10.30 -8.88
C MET A 118 2.02 -11.25 -8.63
N THR A 119 1.90 -12.16 -7.66
CA THR A 119 2.96 -13.12 -7.30
C THR A 119 2.92 -14.38 -8.15
N PHE A 120 1.75 -14.97 -8.31
CA PHE A 120 1.58 -16.30 -8.92
C PHE A 120 1.04 -16.24 -10.35
N GLY A 121 0.56 -15.08 -10.79
CA GLY A 121 -0.05 -14.85 -12.10
C GLY A 121 -1.57 -15.03 -12.10
N ASP A 122 -2.23 -14.25 -12.95
CA ASP A 122 -3.70 -14.25 -13.07
C ASP A 122 -4.22 -15.63 -13.52
N ASP A 123 -3.56 -16.28 -14.46
CA ASP A 123 -3.99 -17.58 -15.00
C ASP A 123 -3.97 -18.66 -13.91
N VAL A 124 -2.92 -18.71 -13.09
CA VAL A 124 -2.78 -19.67 -11.98
C VAL A 124 -3.87 -19.41 -10.94
N LEU A 125 -4.03 -18.16 -10.52
CA LEU A 125 -5.04 -17.76 -9.54
C LEU A 125 -6.45 -18.10 -10.03
N MET A 126 -6.78 -17.73 -11.26
CA MET A 126 -8.11 -17.96 -11.85
C MET A 126 -8.40 -19.45 -12.08
N LYS A 127 -7.39 -20.25 -12.48
CA LYS A 127 -7.50 -21.69 -12.59
C LYS A 127 -7.92 -22.31 -11.25
N TYR A 128 -7.10 -22.11 -10.21
CA TYR A 128 -7.35 -22.73 -8.92
C TYR A 128 -8.56 -22.13 -8.17
N SER A 129 -8.92 -20.88 -8.43
CA SER A 129 -10.18 -20.32 -7.92
C SER A 129 -11.42 -21.07 -8.40
N LYS A 130 -11.35 -21.75 -9.57
CA LYS A 130 -12.43 -22.59 -10.10
C LYS A 130 -12.29 -24.05 -9.67
N GLU A 131 -11.07 -24.59 -9.68
CA GLU A 131 -10.81 -26.01 -9.45
C GLU A 131 -10.71 -26.35 -7.96
N ALA A 132 -10.20 -25.44 -7.13
CA ALA A 132 -9.94 -25.65 -5.70
C ALA A 132 -10.14 -24.34 -4.90
N PRO A 133 -11.36 -23.77 -4.87
CA PRO A 133 -11.61 -22.46 -4.26
C PRO A 133 -11.24 -22.39 -2.77
N GLU A 134 -11.40 -23.49 -2.03
CA GLU A 134 -11.05 -23.54 -0.61
C GLU A 134 -9.53 -23.42 -0.38
N ALA A 135 -8.73 -24.05 -1.21
CA ALA A 135 -7.28 -23.96 -1.14
C ALA A 135 -6.81 -22.52 -1.45
N VAL A 136 -7.37 -21.90 -2.51
CA VAL A 136 -7.08 -20.49 -2.82
C VAL A 136 -7.49 -19.57 -1.67
N ALA A 137 -8.67 -19.80 -1.09
CA ALA A 137 -9.14 -19.00 0.05
C ALA A 137 -8.18 -19.10 1.25
N ALA A 138 -7.64 -20.29 1.53
CA ALA A 138 -6.66 -20.48 2.59
C ALA A 138 -5.36 -19.72 2.30
N GLY A 139 -4.83 -19.81 1.08
CA GLY A 139 -3.62 -19.07 0.68
C GLY A 139 -3.81 -17.57 0.71
N VAL A 140 -4.95 -17.08 0.19
CA VAL A 140 -5.31 -15.65 0.24
C VAL A 140 -5.46 -15.15 1.67
N LYS A 141 -5.96 -16.01 2.60
CA LYS A 141 -6.02 -15.67 4.01
C LYS A 141 -4.64 -15.50 4.64
N ILE A 142 -3.67 -16.37 4.32
CA ILE A 142 -2.29 -16.21 4.79
C ILE A 142 -1.73 -14.83 4.36
N ILE A 143 -1.98 -14.44 3.11
CA ILE A 143 -1.59 -13.11 2.61
C ILE A 143 -2.31 -12.00 3.38
N ALA A 144 -3.62 -12.15 3.59
CA ALA A 144 -4.43 -11.14 4.29
C ALA A 144 -3.93 -10.89 5.72
N ASP A 145 -3.58 -11.95 6.45
CA ASP A 145 -3.08 -11.85 7.83
C ASP A 145 -1.75 -11.05 7.87
N ALA A 146 -0.84 -11.30 6.92
CA ALA A 146 0.40 -10.54 6.83
C ALA A 146 0.15 -9.06 6.43
N LEU A 147 -0.77 -8.80 5.50
CA LEU A 147 -1.12 -7.44 5.08
C LEU A 147 -1.82 -6.64 6.20
N GLU A 148 -2.53 -7.30 7.10
CA GLU A 148 -3.07 -6.67 8.31
C GLU A 148 -1.95 -6.16 9.22
N GLU A 149 -0.90 -6.94 9.43
CA GLU A 149 0.28 -6.51 10.19
C GLU A 149 1.00 -5.33 9.50
N TRP A 150 1.17 -5.40 8.20
CA TRP A 150 1.74 -4.30 7.41
C TRP A 150 0.91 -3.02 7.54
N THR A 151 -0.42 -3.15 7.48
CA THR A 151 -1.34 -2.02 7.69
C THR A 151 -1.07 -1.32 9.02
N LYS A 152 -1.00 -2.07 10.12
CA LYS A 152 -0.69 -1.53 11.45
C LYS A 152 0.65 -0.82 11.47
N GLY A 153 1.67 -1.45 10.92
CA GLY A 153 3.01 -0.89 10.86
C GLY A 153 3.12 0.40 10.02
N TYR A 154 2.38 0.52 8.93
CA TYR A 154 2.35 1.75 8.12
C TYR A 154 1.63 2.91 8.83
N LEU A 155 0.56 2.62 9.56
CA LEU A 155 -0.10 3.61 10.41
C LEU A 155 0.84 4.09 11.54
N GLU A 156 1.57 3.18 12.18
CA GLU A 156 2.58 3.51 13.19
C GLU A 156 3.76 4.29 12.58
N ALA A 157 4.12 4.05 11.32
CA ALA A 157 5.13 4.81 10.61
C ALA A 157 4.70 6.25 10.27
N GLY A 158 3.41 6.57 10.37
CA GLY A 158 2.88 7.92 10.21
C GLY A 158 1.92 8.13 9.03
N ALA A 159 1.44 7.08 8.39
CA ALA A 159 0.32 7.18 7.48
C ALA A 159 -0.97 7.49 8.28
N ASP A 160 -1.85 8.32 7.72
CA ASP A 160 -3.16 8.63 8.32
C ASP A 160 -4.22 7.59 7.92
N GLY A 161 -3.95 6.81 6.90
CA GLY A 161 -4.86 5.78 6.40
C GLY A 161 -4.25 4.93 5.28
N ILE A 162 -5.01 3.91 4.90
CA ILE A 162 -4.67 3.00 3.80
C ILE A 162 -5.65 3.21 2.66
N TYR A 163 -5.14 3.21 1.45
CA TYR A 163 -5.91 3.20 0.21
C TYR A 163 -5.81 1.80 -0.42
N TYR A 164 -6.92 1.08 -0.47
CA TYR A 164 -7.04 -0.23 -1.12
C TYR A 164 -7.63 -0.11 -2.52
#